data_2ba512cb8d2da042fc71d765df17fcb8
#
_entry.id   2ba512cb8d2da042fc71d765df17fcb8
#
_cell.length_a   1.000
_cell.length_b   1.000
_cell.length_c   1.000
_cell.angle_alpha   90.00
_cell.angle_beta   90.00
_cell.angle_gamma   90.00
#
_symmetry.space_group_name_H-M   'P 1'
#
loop_
_entity.id
_entity.type
_entity.pdbx_description
1 polymer ?
#
loop_
_entity_poly.entity_id
_entity_poly.type
_entity_poly.pdbx_seq_one_letter_code
_entity_poly.pdbx_strand_id
1 'polypeptide(L)'
;ALENALVDRGLDYKDIDLVVMSHAHWDHNQNFDLFEHAPLLMHPWERKYAQHPHKNDWSTPKWTSAMLERHPEILEVEDGYEIEEGVRVLHTPGHSPGSICIAVDTDDGTCILTEDVLLFAGQALSRTHPVVFWNENQAVKSIERVLQEADIIYPGHDQPFRVVNGNVEYIAPMELTITGISRDEPGLIFGEAQQSIYIMPGIEEQTIES
;
A
#
# COMPACT_ATOMS: atom_id res chain seq x y z
N ALA A 1 9.56 8.66 13.65
CA ALA A 1 8.75 9.26 12.59
C ALA A 1 7.26 9.04 12.86
N LEU A 2 6.76 7.79 12.88
CA LEU A 2 5.34 7.49 13.09
C LEU A 2 4.83 7.99 14.45
N GLU A 3 5.53 7.73 15.55
CA GLU A 3 5.15 8.22 16.88
C GLU A 3 4.96 9.74 16.90
N ASN A 4 5.88 10.49 16.28
CA ASN A 4 5.75 11.95 16.21
C ASN A 4 4.51 12.37 15.43
N ALA A 5 4.20 11.66 14.33
CA ALA A 5 3.02 11.95 13.54
C ALA A 5 1.71 11.65 14.28
N LEU A 6 1.68 10.67 15.16
CA LEU A 6 0.55 10.41 16.06
C LEU A 6 0.43 11.51 17.11
N VAL A 7 1.54 11.86 17.78
CA VAL A 7 1.58 12.92 18.80
C VAL A 7 1.13 14.26 18.23
N ASP A 8 1.53 14.62 17.02
CA ASP A 8 1.11 15.84 16.33
C ASP A 8 -0.41 15.89 16.08
N ARG A 9 -1.08 14.74 16.15
CA ARG A 9 -2.54 14.59 16.06
C ARG A 9 -3.23 14.34 17.40
N GLY A 10 -2.46 14.40 18.49
CA GLY A 10 -2.97 14.17 19.84
C GLY A 10 -3.24 12.71 20.19
N LEU A 11 -2.60 11.77 19.46
CA LEU A 11 -2.72 10.33 19.66
C LEU A 11 -1.42 9.74 20.22
N ASP A 12 -1.56 8.75 21.09
CA ASP A 12 -0.49 7.82 21.47
C ASP A 12 -0.62 6.54 20.61
N TYR A 13 0.48 5.82 20.36
CA TYR A 13 0.40 4.55 19.65
C TYR A 13 -0.47 3.51 20.36
N LYS A 14 -0.65 3.66 21.69
CA LYS A 14 -1.53 2.81 22.50
C LYS A 14 -3.02 3.08 22.32
N ASP A 15 -3.35 4.21 21.70
CA ASP A 15 -4.74 4.54 21.34
C ASP A 15 -5.19 3.84 20.06
N ILE A 16 -4.30 3.06 19.43
CA ILE A 16 -4.61 2.31 18.20
C ILE A 16 -5.19 0.95 18.59
N ASP A 17 -6.43 0.71 18.21
CA ASP A 17 -7.19 -0.50 18.55
C ASP A 17 -7.12 -1.59 17.47
N LEU A 18 -6.69 -1.25 16.25
CA LEU A 18 -6.56 -2.18 15.12
C LEU A 18 -5.46 -1.70 14.19
N VAL A 19 -4.62 -2.61 13.74
CA VAL A 19 -3.64 -2.38 12.67
C VAL A 19 -4.04 -3.16 11.45
N VAL A 20 -4.02 -2.51 10.28
CA VAL A 20 -4.23 -3.18 9.00
C VAL A 20 -2.90 -3.25 8.26
N MET A 21 -2.43 -4.46 7.98
CA MET A 21 -1.27 -4.69 7.13
C MET A 21 -1.75 -4.95 5.71
N SER A 22 -1.50 -3.99 4.83
CA SER A 22 -1.86 -4.09 3.42
C SER A 22 -1.12 -5.21 2.71
N HIS A 23 0.18 -5.32 2.97
CA HIS A 23 1.06 -6.39 2.49
C HIS A 23 2.38 -6.43 3.29
N ALA A 24 3.22 -7.44 3.06
CA ALA A 24 4.33 -7.80 3.93
C ALA A 24 5.69 -7.18 3.56
N HIS A 25 5.74 -6.19 2.67
CA HIS A 25 7.00 -5.52 2.32
C HIS A 25 7.50 -4.64 3.45
N TRP A 26 8.82 -4.47 3.50
CA TRP A 26 9.53 -3.86 4.63
C TRP A 26 9.10 -2.42 4.96
N ASP A 27 8.77 -1.64 3.95
CA ASP A 27 8.37 -0.23 4.09
C ASP A 27 6.92 -0.05 4.57
N HIS A 28 6.10 -1.11 4.53
CA HIS A 28 4.72 -1.13 5.04
C HIS A 28 4.59 -1.80 6.40
N ASN A 29 5.65 -2.46 6.90
CA ASN A 29 5.56 -3.22 8.14
C ASN A 29 6.63 -2.91 9.19
N GLN A 30 7.53 -1.94 8.96
CA GLN A 30 8.65 -1.63 9.86
C GLN A 30 8.25 -1.27 11.30
N ASN A 31 7.06 -0.72 11.50
CA ASN A 31 6.65 -0.18 12.79
C ASN A 31 5.57 -1.03 13.47
N PHE A 32 5.23 -2.20 12.95
CA PHE A 32 4.08 -2.91 13.49
C PHE A 32 4.35 -3.53 14.88
N ASP A 33 5.61 -3.71 15.27
CA ASP A 33 6.02 -4.11 16.61
C ASP A 33 5.63 -3.09 17.70
N LEU A 34 5.41 -1.83 17.33
CA LEU A 34 4.86 -0.83 18.26
C LEU A 34 3.41 -1.13 18.65
N PHE A 35 2.71 -1.94 17.88
CA PHE A 35 1.28 -2.19 17.99
C PHE A 35 0.96 -3.63 18.42
N GLU A 36 1.88 -4.34 19.07
CA GLU A 36 1.65 -5.73 19.54
C GLU A 36 0.43 -5.87 20.50
N HIS A 37 -0.06 -4.76 21.03
CA HIS A 37 -1.26 -4.71 21.88
C HIS A 37 -2.58 -4.70 21.09
N ALA A 38 -2.54 -4.35 19.80
CA ALA A 38 -3.71 -4.27 18.93
C ALA A 38 -3.75 -5.46 17.96
N PRO A 39 -4.93 -6.00 17.63
CA PRO A 39 -5.06 -7.00 16.59
C PRO A 39 -4.47 -6.53 15.26
N LEU A 40 -3.83 -7.44 14.53
CA LEU A 40 -3.30 -7.22 13.19
C LEU A 40 -4.20 -7.85 12.16
N LEU A 41 -4.85 -7.05 11.32
CA LEU A 41 -5.69 -7.50 10.23
C LEU A 41 -4.87 -7.62 8.95
N MET A 42 -4.98 -8.74 8.26
CA MET A 42 -4.33 -8.99 6.97
C MET A 42 -5.02 -10.08 6.17
N HIS A 43 -4.72 -10.16 4.89
CA HIS A 43 -5.22 -11.24 4.05
C HIS A 43 -4.45 -12.55 4.32
N PRO A 44 -5.12 -13.75 4.37
CA PRO A 44 -4.46 -15.02 4.67
C PRO A 44 -3.36 -15.39 3.66
N TRP A 45 -3.52 -15.03 2.38
CA TRP A 45 -2.50 -15.29 1.38
C TRP A 45 -1.25 -14.45 1.57
N GLU A 46 -1.37 -13.25 2.12
CA GLU A 46 -0.21 -12.42 2.44
C GLU A 46 0.58 -13.02 3.60
N ARG A 47 -0.13 -13.46 4.65
CA ARG A 47 0.51 -14.15 5.77
C ARG A 47 1.28 -15.39 5.32
N LYS A 48 0.67 -16.18 4.43
CA LYS A 48 1.30 -17.38 3.88
C LYS A 48 2.50 -17.03 2.99
N TYR A 49 2.36 -16.01 2.15
CA TYR A 49 3.42 -15.53 1.26
C TYR A 49 4.62 -15.00 2.03
N ALA A 50 4.41 -14.26 3.11
CA ALA A 50 5.48 -13.73 3.96
C ALA A 50 6.38 -14.82 4.57
N GLN A 51 5.88 -16.05 4.72
CA GLN A 51 6.67 -17.19 5.18
C GLN A 51 7.61 -17.73 4.08
N HIS A 52 7.18 -17.67 2.83
CA HIS A 52 7.90 -18.22 1.68
C HIS A 52 7.78 -17.29 0.47
N PRO A 53 8.35 -16.06 0.54
CA PRO A 53 8.27 -15.12 -0.56
C PRO A 53 9.00 -15.65 -1.79
N HIS A 54 8.60 -15.21 -2.96
CA HIS A 54 9.26 -15.56 -4.21
C HIS A 54 10.74 -15.16 -4.15
N LYS A 55 11.61 -15.98 -4.74
CA LYS A 55 13.08 -15.77 -4.69
C LYS A 55 13.56 -14.42 -5.25
N ASN A 56 12.77 -13.80 -6.12
CA ASN A 56 13.05 -12.47 -6.69
C ASN A 56 12.38 -11.34 -5.90
N ASP A 57 11.59 -11.67 -4.88
CA ASP A 57 11.06 -10.68 -3.96
C ASP A 57 12.14 -10.31 -2.94
N TRP A 58 12.73 -9.16 -3.15
CA TRP A 58 13.73 -8.58 -2.27
C TRP A 58 13.11 -7.68 -1.19
N SER A 59 11.81 -7.44 -1.27
CA SER A 59 11.08 -6.49 -0.44
C SER A 59 10.39 -7.12 0.77
N THR A 60 10.14 -8.44 0.74
CA THR A 60 9.62 -9.18 1.91
C THR A 60 10.78 -9.72 2.75
N PRO A 61 11.12 -9.08 3.88
CA PRO A 61 12.25 -9.52 4.69
C PRO A 61 11.92 -10.74 5.53
N LYS A 62 12.90 -11.59 5.76
CA LYS A 62 12.73 -12.82 6.55
C LYS A 62 12.26 -12.60 7.99
N TRP A 63 12.51 -11.44 8.56
CA TRP A 63 12.05 -11.11 9.91
C TRP A 63 10.53 -10.89 9.99
N THR A 64 9.87 -10.52 8.88
CA THR A 64 8.41 -10.34 8.83
C THR A 64 7.68 -11.62 9.24
N SER A 65 8.08 -12.79 8.72
CA SER A 65 7.50 -14.08 9.11
C SER A 65 7.62 -14.31 10.63
N ALA A 66 8.81 -14.08 11.19
CA ALA A 66 9.04 -14.28 12.61
C ALA A 66 8.25 -13.31 13.50
N MET A 67 7.98 -12.10 13.01
CA MET A 67 7.14 -11.13 13.72
C MET A 67 5.66 -11.53 13.65
N LEU A 68 5.18 -11.98 12.49
CA LEU A 68 3.81 -12.48 12.33
C LEU A 68 3.56 -13.72 13.20
N GLU A 69 4.53 -14.63 13.32
CA GLU A 69 4.42 -15.81 14.19
C GLU A 69 4.31 -15.47 15.68
N ARG A 70 4.88 -14.34 16.10
CA ARG A 70 4.87 -13.89 17.50
C ARG A 70 3.74 -12.94 17.83
N HIS A 71 3.08 -12.39 16.82
CA HIS A 71 1.99 -11.43 17.07
C HIS A 71 0.85 -12.12 17.82
N PRO A 72 0.36 -11.53 18.93
CA PRO A 72 -0.63 -12.18 19.82
C PRO A 72 -1.95 -12.47 19.12
N GLU A 73 -2.38 -11.60 18.20
CA GLU A 73 -3.67 -11.73 17.53
C GLU A 73 -3.59 -11.28 16.07
N ILE A 74 -3.80 -12.21 15.14
CA ILE A 74 -3.90 -11.93 13.72
C ILE A 74 -5.30 -12.27 13.24
N LEU A 75 -5.98 -11.27 12.68
CA LEU A 75 -7.28 -11.39 12.05
C LEU A 75 -7.08 -11.59 10.55
N GLU A 76 -7.30 -12.82 10.08
CA GLU A 76 -7.26 -13.13 8.67
C GLU A 76 -8.63 -12.82 8.05
N VAL A 77 -8.63 -11.92 7.05
CA VAL A 77 -9.84 -11.45 6.39
C VAL A 77 -9.73 -11.57 4.88
N GLU A 78 -10.88 -11.69 4.23
CA GLU A 78 -10.98 -11.79 2.78
C GLU A 78 -11.67 -10.56 2.17
N ASP A 79 -11.81 -10.58 0.86
CA ASP A 79 -12.46 -9.52 0.10
C ASP A 79 -13.86 -9.19 0.63
N GLY A 80 -14.16 -7.91 0.76
CA GLY A 80 -15.45 -7.42 1.24
C GLY A 80 -15.64 -7.48 2.76
N TYR A 81 -14.61 -7.87 3.54
CA TYR A 81 -14.71 -7.81 5.01
C TYR A 81 -14.96 -6.36 5.46
N GLU A 82 -16.01 -6.16 6.22
CA GLU A 82 -16.39 -4.87 6.80
C GLU A 82 -15.72 -4.73 8.17
N ILE A 83 -14.78 -3.77 8.27
CA ILE A 83 -14.05 -3.47 9.52
C ILE A 83 -15.00 -2.73 10.48
N GLU A 84 -15.70 -1.74 9.93
CA GLU A 84 -16.76 -0.99 10.58
C GLU A 84 -17.69 -0.42 9.51
N GLU A 85 -18.80 0.19 9.88
CA GLU A 85 -19.77 0.75 8.93
C GLU A 85 -19.08 1.74 7.96
N GLY A 86 -19.12 1.42 6.67
CA GLY A 86 -18.49 2.23 5.61
C GLY A 86 -16.99 2.04 5.46
N VAL A 87 -16.36 1.11 6.19
CA VAL A 87 -14.92 0.80 6.06
C VAL A 87 -14.74 -0.67 5.72
N ARG A 88 -14.26 -0.97 4.53
CA ARG A 88 -14.14 -2.35 4.03
C ARG A 88 -12.83 -2.67 3.38
N VAL A 89 -12.46 -3.94 3.45
CA VAL A 89 -11.30 -4.53 2.81
C VAL A 89 -11.60 -4.85 1.34
N LEU A 90 -10.69 -4.48 0.45
CA LEU A 90 -10.68 -4.90 -0.95
C LEU A 90 -9.45 -5.78 -1.18
N HIS A 91 -9.63 -7.05 -1.54
CA HIS A 91 -8.51 -7.89 -1.97
C HIS A 91 -8.08 -7.49 -3.38
N THR A 92 -6.85 -7.02 -3.50
CA THR A 92 -6.28 -6.41 -4.70
C THR A 92 -4.92 -7.04 -5.02
N PRO A 93 -4.89 -8.35 -5.36
CA PRO A 93 -3.65 -9.08 -5.60
C PRO A 93 -2.93 -8.60 -6.85
N GLY A 94 -1.63 -8.86 -6.91
CA GLY A 94 -0.80 -8.59 -8.08
C GLY A 94 0.58 -8.10 -7.72
N HIS A 95 0.70 -7.02 -6.97
CA HIS A 95 1.96 -6.59 -6.37
C HIS A 95 2.49 -7.69 -5.43
N SER A 96 1.69 -8.09 -4.46
CA SER A 96 1.83 -9.35 -3.72
C SER A 96 0.52 -10.17 -3.81
N PRO A 97 0.50 -11.46 -3.41
CA PRO A 97 -0.69 -12.29 -3.55
C PRO A 97 -1.84 -11.92 -2.61
N GLY A 98 -1.53 -11.37 -1.47
CA GLY A 98 -2.51 -10.99 -0.45
C GLY A 98 -2.64 -9.48 -0.26
N SER A 99 -2.17 -8.67 -1.20
CA SER A 99 -2.33 -7.21 -1.14
C SER A 99 -3.79 -6.83 -0.97
N ILE A 100 -4.06 -5.93 -0.04
CA ILE A 100 -5.39 -5.37 0.22
C ILE A 100 -5.35 -3.85 0.19
N CYS A 101 -6.45 -3.26 -0.29
CA CYS A 101 -6.77 -1.85 -0.14
C CYS A 101 -7.85 -1.69 0.92
N ILE A 102 -7.99 -0.49 1.46
CA ILE A 102 -9.08 -0.13 2.37
C ILE A 102 -9.96 0.92 1.69
N ALA A 103 -11.22 0.60 1.50
CA ALA A 103 -12.22 1.54 1.03
C ALA A 103 -12.95 2.15 2.21
N VAL A 104 -13.09 3.46 2.18
CA VAL A 104 -13.77 4.27 3.22
C VAL A 104 -14.81 5.14 2.56
N ASP A 105 -16.06 4.96 2.94
CA ASP A 105 -17.16 5.79 2.46
C ASP A 105 -17.18 7.11 3.23
N THR A 106 -17.11 8.22 2.51
CA THR A 106 -17.09 9.58 3.08
C THR A 106 -18.12 10.48 2.41
N ASP A 107 -18.34 11.68 2.97
CA ASP A 107 -19.22 12.68 2.36
C ASP A 107 -18.75 13.13 0.98
N ASP A 108 -17.45 13.00 0.69
CA ASP A 108 -16.82 13.36 -0.59
C ASP A 108 -16.77 12.21 -1.59
N GLY A 109 -17.37 11.06 -1.26
CA GLY A 109 -17.35 9.82 -2.02
C GLY A 109 -16.48 8.72 -1.39
N THR A 110 -16.30 7.63 -2.12
CA THR A 110 -15.48 6.50 -1.66
C THR A 110 -13.99 6.81 -1.79
N CYS A 111 -13.31 6.90 -0.65
CA CYS A 111 -11.86 7.01 -0.58
C CYS A 111 -11.24 5.62 -0.54
N ILE A 112 -10.22 5.34 -1.35
CA ILE A 112 -9.49 4.08 -1.30
C ILE A 112 -8.02 4.34 -0.98
N LEU A 113 -7.56 3.76 0.16
CA LEU A 113 -6.16 3.68 0.51
C LEU A 113 -5.59 2.48 -0.24
N THR A 114 -4.78 2.73 -1.27
CA THR A 114 -4.41 1.70 -2.23
C THR A 114 -3.06 1.06 -1.96
N GLU A 115 -2.27 1.68 -1.09
CA GLU A 115 -0.91 1.21 -0.84
C GLU A 115 -0.19 0.93 -2.18
N ASP A 116 0.52 -0.17 -2.31
CA ASP A 116 1.31 -0.49 -3.50
C ASP A 116 0.51 -1.07 -4.67
N VAL A 117 -0.80 -1.13 -4.60
CA VAL A 117 -1.64 -1.37 -5.80
C VAL A 117 -1.55 -0.19 -6.77
N LEU A 118 -1.52 1.02 -6.21
CA LEU A 118 -1.19 2.26 -6.92
C LEU A 118 -0.11 3.00 -6.12
N LEU A 119 1.15 2.89 -6.56
CA LEU A 119 2.27 3.62 -5.94
C LEU A 119 2.14 5.13 -6.19
N PHE A 120 1.74 5.51 -7.40
CA PHE A 120 1.62 6.92 -7.82
C PHE A 120 0.57 7.12 -8.92
N ALA A 121 0.13 8.35 -9.07
CA ALA A 121 -0.95 8.74 -9.97
C ALA A 121 -0.73 8.35 -11.44
N GLY A 122 0.52 8.28 -11.90
CA GLY A 122 0.85 7.85 -13.27
C GLY A 122 0.32 6.45 -13.62
N GLN A 123 0.22 5.54 -12.66
CA GLN A 123 -0.32 4.19 -12.86
C GLN A 123 -1.82 4.21 -13.15
N ALA A 124 -2.55 5.17 -12.59
CA ALA A 124 -3.98 5.34 -12.87
C ALA A 124 -4.25 5.66 -14.35
N LEU A 125 -3.30 6.30 -15.03
CA LEU A 125 -3.39 6.61 -16.46
C LEU A 125 -2.85 5.48 -17.34
N SER A 126 -1.69 4.93 -16.99
CA SER A 126 -1.02 3.90 -17.79
C SER A 126 -1.65 2.51 -17.68
N ARG A 127 -2.40 2.26 -16.59
CA ARG A 127 -2.95 0.93 -16.26
C ARG A 127 -1.88 -0.16 -16.16
N THR A 128 -0.67 0.23 -15.72
CA THR A 128 0.46 -0.67 -15.56
C THR A 128 1.03 -0.57 -14.15
N HIS A 129 1.59 -1.66 -13.65
CA HIS A 129 2.23 -1.68 -12.35
C HIS A 129 3.76 -1.73 -12.52
N PRO A 130 4.53 -0.78 -11.95
CA PRO A 130 5.97 -0.70 -12.19
C PRO A 130 6.77 -1.77 -11.44
N VAL A 131 6.23 -2.30 -10.35
CA VAL A 131 6.90 -3.30 -9.50
C VAL A 131 5.92 -4.41 -9.15
N VAL A 132 6.10 -5.59 -9.76
CA VAL A 132 5.25 -6.76 -9.54
C VAL A 132 6.10 -7.90 -8.98
N PHE A 133 5.72 -8.42 -7.82
CA PHE A 133 6.38 -9.58 -7.19
C PHE A 133 5.56 -10.87 -7.32
N TRP A 134 4.29 -10.75 -7.71
CA TRP A 134 3.38 -11.89 -7.79
C TRP A 134 2.82 -12.13 -9.19
N ASN A 135 1.93 -11.29 -9.70
CA ASN A 135 1.23 -11.53 -10.97
C ASN A 135 0.82 -10.22 -11.65
N GLU A 136 1.35 -9.96 -12.84
CA GLU A 136 1.08 -8.72 -13.58
C GLU A 136 -0.39 -8.58 -14.00
N ASN A 137 -1.01 -9.67 -14.48
CA ASN A 137 -2.41 -9.63 -14.92
C ASN A 137 -3.36 -9.35 -13.75
N GLN A 138 -3.05 -9.86 -12.56
CA GLN A 138 -3.82 -9.53 -11.36
C GLN A 138 -3.59 -8.08 -10.95
N ALA A 139 -2.35 -7.57 -11.00
CA ALA A 139 -2.05 -6.19 -10.69
C ALA A 139 -2.85 -5.21 -11.56
N VAL A 140 -2.92 -5.45 -12.86
CA VAL A 140 -3.73 -4.64 -13.79
C VAL A 140 -5.21 -4.67 -13.42
N LYS A 141 -5.78 -5.86 -13.12
CA LYS A 141 -7.18 -5.98 -12.70
C LYS A 141 -7.46 -5.28 -11.38
N SER A 142 -6.51 -5.33 -10.45
CA SER A 142 -6.61 -4.64 -9.16
C SER A 142 -6.59 -3.12 -9.32
N ILE A 143 -5.73 -2.59 -10.19
CA ILE A 143 -5.74 -1.18 -10.58
C ILE A 143 -7.09 -0.80 -11.20
N GLU A 144 -7.59 -1.59 -12.14
CA GLU A 144 -8.89 -1.32 -12.78
C GLU A 144 -10.03 -1.32 -11.77
N ARG A 145 -10.03 -2.26 -10.82
CA ARG A 145 -11.01 -2.32 -9.74
C ARG A 145 -10.99 -1.05 -8.89
N VAL A 146 -9.82 -0.65 -8.42
CA VAL A 146 -9.66 0.58 -7.63
C VAL A 146 -10.20 1.79 -8.39
N LEU A 147 -9.86 1.92 -9.66
CA LEU A 147 -10.30 3.05 -10.49
C LEU A 147 -11.80 3.05 -10.82
N GLN A 148 -12.47 1.91 -10.68
CA GLN A 148 -13.94 1.81 -10.83
C GLN A 148 -14.67 2.14 -9.54
N GLU A 149 -14.08 1.85 -8.39
CA GLU A 149 -14.73 1.99 -7.08
C GLU A 149 -14.37 3.31 -6.37
N ALA A 150 -13.20 3.91 -6.67
CA ALA A 150 -12.72 5.10 -5.98
C ALA A 150 -13.20 6.41 -6.58
N ASP A 151 -13.69 7.31 -5.75
CA ASP A 151 -13.81 8.74 -6.04
C ASP A 151 -12.53 9.49 -5.70
N ILE A 152 -11.83 9.03 -4.64
CA ILE A 152 -10.56 9.58 -4.16
C ILE A 152 -9.59 8.43 -3.93
N ILE A 153 -8.35 8.59 -4.40
CA ILE A 153 -7.29 7.59 -4.28
C ILE A 153 -6.19 8.13 -3.38
N TYR A 154 -5.84 7.34 -2.35
CA TYR A 154 -4.69 7.55 -1.48
C TYR A 154 -3.63 6.52 -1.84
N PRO A 155 -2.65 6.86 -2.71
CA PRO A 155 -1.64 5.92 -3.18
C PRO A 155 -0.56 5.65 -2.13
N GLY A 156 0.22 4.57 -2.32
CA GLY A 156 1.29 4.21 -1.38
C GLY A 156 2.42 5.23 -1.31
N HIS A 157 2.82 5.79 -2.45
CA HIS A 157 4.03 6.63 -2.56
C HIS A 157 3.81 7.95 -3.31
N ASP A 158 2.59 8.47 -3.31
CA ASP A 158 2.25 9.75 -3.94
C ASP A 158 1.18 10.47 -3.11
N GLN A 159 0.78 11.65 -3.56
CA GLN A 159 -0.27 12.43 -2.93
C GLN A 159 -1.66 11.94 -3.32
N PRO A 160 -2.67 12.16 -2.47
CA PRO A 160 -4.05 11.85 -2.80
C PRO A 160 -4.52 12.59 -4.05
N PHE A 161 -5.25 11.87 -4.91
CA PHE A 161 -5.74 12.38 -6.18
C PHE A 161 -7.11 11.83 -6.56
N ARG A 162 -7.72 12.45 -7.55
CA ARG A 162 -8.89 11.98 -8.28
C ARG A 162 -8.54 11.73 -9.75
N VAL A 163 -9.30 10.85 -10.41
CA VAL A 163 -9.24 10.71 -11.87
C VAL A 163 -10.50 11.30 -12.47
N VAL A 164 -10.37 12.45 -13.10
CA VAL A 164 -11.50 13.20 -13.67
C VAL A 164 -11.32 13.31 -15.17
N ASN A 165 -12.27 12.78 -15.94
CA ASN A 165 -12.21 12.79 -17.42
C ASN A 165 -10.90 12.24 -17.99
N GLY A 166 -10.31 11.23 -17.34
CA GLY A 166 -9.06 10.60 -17.75
C GLY A 166 -7.80 11.40 -17.40
N ASN A 167 -7.90 12.43 -16.56
CA ASN A 167 -6.78 13.20 -16.05
C ASN A 167 -6.66 13.02 -14.54
N VAL A 168 -5.44 13.16 -14.04
CA VAL A 168 -5.16 13.21 -12.61
C VAL A 168 -5.35 14.61 -12.08
N GLU A 169 -6.11 14.74 -11.00
CA GLU A 169 -6.28 15.96 -10.23
C GLU A 169 -5.85 15.71 -8.79
N TYR A 170 -4.73 16.26 -8.36
CA TYR A 170 -4.27 16.16 -6.97
C TYR A 170 -5.18 16.98 -6.05
N ILE A 171 -5.48 16.40 -4.87
CA ILE A 171 -6.38 17.04 -3.88
C ILE A 171 -5.67 18.18 -3.14
N ALA A 172 -4.37 18.00 -2.90
CA ALA A 172 -3.56 18.99 -2.23
C ALA A 172 -2.24 19.21 -2.99
N PRO A 173 -1.69 20.42 -2.98
CA PRO A 173 -0.38 20.66 -3.56
C PRO A 173 0.72 19.96 -2.74
N MET A 174 1.77 19.52 -3.43
CA MET A 174 2.94 18.99 -2.76
C MET A 174 3.75 20.13 -2.14
N GLU A 175 3.96 20.05 -0.83
CA GLU A 175 4.89 20.93 -0.13
C GLU A 175 6.11 20.11 0.33
N LEU A 176 7.26 20.37 -0.28
CA LEU A 176 8.51 19.73 0.07
C LEU A 176 9.55 20.78 0.44
N THR A 177 10.03 20.74 1.68
CA THR A 177 11.16 21.55 2.12
C THR A 177 12.40 20.67 2.22
N ILE A 178 13.42 20.96 1.38
CA ILE A 178 14.71 20.27 1.44
C ILE A 178 15.70 21.20 2.12
N THR A 179 16.26 20.74 3.25
CA THR A 179 17.28 21.47 4.02
C THR A 179 18.66 20.87 3.81
N GLY A 180 19.72 21.69 3.90
CA GLY A 180 21.11 21.21 3.81
C GLY A 180 21.68 21.15 2.40
N ILE A 181 20.98 21.66 1.38
CA ILE A 181 21.51 21.81 0.02
C ILE A 181 22.25 23.14 -0.09
N SER A 182 23.48 23.12 -0.64
CA SER A 182 24.26 24.32 -0.88
C SER A 182 23.58 25.22 -1.93
N ARG A 183 23.62 26.55 -1.72
CA ARG A 183 23.11 27.53 -2.68
C ARG A 183 23.89 27.56 -3.99
N ASP A 184 25.12 27.06 -3.97
CA ASP A 184 26.07 27.11 -5.09
C ASP A 184 26.02 25.86 -5.97
N GLU A 185 25.23 24.86 -5.59
CA GLU A 185 24.97 23.69 -6.43
C GLU A 185 23.64 23.81 -7.17
N PRO A 186 23.58 23.36 -8.44
CA PRO A 186 22.31 23.33 -9.16
C PRO A 186 21.30 22.51 -8.35
N GLY A 187 20.19 23.10 -7.99
CA GLY A 187 19.16 22.45 -7.19
C GLY A 187 18.66 21.15 -7.84
N LEU A 188 18.13 20.26 -7.02
CA LEU A 188 17.44 19.08 -7.54
C LEU A 188 16.28 19.54 -8.46
N ILE A 189 16.36 19.19 -9.72
CA ILE A 189 15.27 19.44 -10.66
C ILE A 189 14.33 18.22 -10.54
N PHE A 190 13.19 18.45 -9.94
CA PHE A 190 12.09 17.48 -9.99
C PHE A 190 11.41 17.65 -11.35
N GLY A 191 11.84 16.84 -12.34
CA GLY A 191 11.15 16.75 -13.62
C GLY A 191 9.93 15.85 -13.51
N GLU A 192 9.08 15.87 -14.54
CA GLU A 192 8.04 14.85 -14.70
C GLU A 192 8.70 13.46 -14.58
N ALA A 193 8.18 12.65 -13.67
CA ALA A 193 8.69 11.30 -13.44
C ALA A 193 8.58 10.54 -14.76
N GLN A 194 9.72 10.12 -15.30
CA GLN A 194 9.70 9.16 -16.40
C GLN A 194 9.15 7.85 -15.83
N GLN A 195 8.03 7.40 -16.35
CA GLN A 195 7.47 6.11 -16.01
C GLN A 195 8.43 5.02 -16.47
N SER A 196 9.15 4.43 -15.54
CA SER A 196 9.88 3.20 -15.79
C SER A 196 9.01 2.04 -15.29
N ILE A 197 8.55 1.22 -16.22
CA ILE A 197 7.90 -0.04 -15.87
C ILE A 197 9.02 -1.02 -15.53
N TYR A 198 9.05 -1.48 -14.29
CA TYR A 198 9.95 -2.54 -13.86
C TYR A 198 9.14 -3.76 -13.44
N ILE A 199 9.19 -4.77 -14.29
CA ILE A 199 8.64 -6.09 -13.96
C ILE A 199 9.81 -6.96 -13.52
N MET A 200 9.67 -7.59 -12.37
CA MET A 200 10.70 -8.48 -11.84
C MET A 200 10.97 -9.63 -12.82
N PRO A 201 12.23 -9.79 -13.31
CA PRO A 201 12.54 -10.87 -14.22
C PRO A 201 12.23 -12.24 -13.62
N GLY A 202 11.58 -13.10 -14.40
CA GLY A 202 11.29 -14.48 -14.00
C GLY A 202 10.13 -14.64 -13.04
N ILE A 203 9.26 -13.63 -12.90
CA ILE A 203 7.96 -13.82 -12.29
C ILE A 203 7.02 -14.44 -13.32
N GLU A 204 6.68 -15.67 -13.08
CA GLU A 204 5.62 -16.39 -13.78
C GLU A 204 4.40 -16.46 -12.87
N GLU A 205 3.24 -16.75 -13.45
CA GLU A 205 2.02 -16.94 -12.68
C GLU A 205 2.25 -18.04 -11.63
N GLN A 206 2.10 -17.66 -10.35
CA GLN A 206 2.32 -18.56 -9.22
C GLN A 206 0.99 -18.96 -8.62
N THR A 207 0.92 -20.20 -8.15
CA THR A 207 -0.19 -20.70 -7.35
C THR A 207 0.31 -20.96 -5.94
N ILE A 208 -0.43 -20.47 -4.96
CA ILE A 208 -0.19 -20.85 -3.57
C ILE A 208 -0.85 -22.22 -3.38
N GLU A 209 -0.04 -23.23 -3.15
CA GLU A 209 -0.57 -24.56 -2.77
C GLU A 209 -1.30 -24.46 -1.42
N SER A 210 -2.51 -24.97 -1.38
CA SER A 210 -3.42 -24.93 -0.23
C SER A 210 -2.97 -25.82 0.93
#